data_3995f6da05224e72ce8ec1817981a4f6
#
_entry.id   3995f6da05224e72ce8ec1817981a4f6
#
_cell.length_a   1.000
_cell.length_b   1.000
_cell.length_c   1.000
_cell.angle_alpha   90.00
_cell.angle_beta   90.00
_cell.angle_gamma   90.00
#
_symmetry.space_group_name_H-M   'P 1'
#
loop_
_entity.id
_entity.type
_entity.pdbx_description
1 polymer ?
#
loop_
_entity_poly.entity_id
_entity_poly.type
_entity_poly.pdbx_seq_one_letter_code
_entity_poly.pdbx_strand_id
1 'polypeptide(L)'
;AGESSRFLTAYSKVALSPDGGASWHLARALGRSRALALLWLGEAQTAQQWAQYGLVHQIAPAGTVLDEALKLADRLGELAPDVLASIKELVNDASQPLRPHLDQEKHHFLINLSKPAAGQAMEAFLSGRQRKG
;
A
#
# COMPACT_ATOMS: atom_id res chain seq x y z
N ALA A 1 9.23 -1.01 -7.78
CA ALA A 1 10.50 -0.33 -8.07
C ALA A 1 11.38 -1.20 -8.95
N GLY A 2 12.28 -0.59 -9.75
CA GLY A 2 13.32 -1.33 -10.45
C GLY A 2 14.41 -1.82 -9.49
N GLU A 3 15.07 -2.93 -9.81
CA GLU A 3 16.14 -3.50 -8.96
C GLU A 3 17.32 -2.57 -8.73
N SER A 4 17.60 -1.67 -9.69
CA SER A 4 18.66 -0.65 -9.60
C SER A 4 18.21 0.66 -8.95
N SER A 5 16.92 0.80 -8.58
CA SER A 5 16.40 2.03 -7.98
C SER A 5 17.09 2.37 -6.66
N ARG A 6 17.31 3.68 -6.45
CA ARG A 6 17.84 4.24 -5.21
C ARG A 6 16.88 5.28 -4.67
N PHE A 7 16.68 5.26 -3.37
CA PHE A 7 15.78 6.16 -2.65
C PHE A 7 16.64 7.00 -1.69
N LEU A 8 16.47 8.30 -1.73
CA LEU A 8 17.30 9.24 -0.99
C LEU A 8 16.43 10.28 -0.30
N THR A 9 16.56 10.39 1.01
CA THR A 9 15.94 11.43 1.83
C THR A 9 16.99 12.47 2.22
N ALA A 10 17.42 13.29 1.24
CA ALA A 10 18.59 14.17 1.36
C ALA A 10 18.34 15.49 2.12
N TYR A 11 17.20 15.66 2.76
CA TYR A 11 16.80 16.93 3.40
C TYR A 11 17.87 17.50 4.33
N SER A 12 18.38 16.72 5.26
CA SER A 12 19.40 17.14 6.22
C SER A 12 20.72 17.57 5.55
N LYS A 13 21.06 16.96 4.41
CA LYS A 13 22.28 17.26 3.66
C LYS A 13 22.24 18.63 2.97
N VAL A 14 21.04 19.16 2.76
CA VAL A 14 20.82 20.49 2.17
C VAL A 14 20.24 21.48 3.18
N ALA A 15 20.37 21.18 4.49
CA ALA A 15 19.91 22.01 5.61
C ALA A 15 18.39 22.31 5.56
N LEU A 16 17.58 21.38 5.06
CA LEU A 16 16.13 21.50 5.04
C LEU A 16 15.47 20.46 5.93
N SER A 17 14.27 20.77 6.38
CA SER A 17 13.35 19.81 6.99
C SER A 17 12.57 19.04 5.92
N PRO A 18 12.07 17.82 6.22
CA PRO A 18 11.21 17.09 5.31
C PRO A 18 9.95 17.86 4.94
N ASP A 19 9.51 17.72 3.69
CA ASP A 19 8.28 18.23 3.14
C ASP A 19 7.41 17.10 2.52
N GLY A 20 6.31 17.45 1.84
CA GLY A 20 5.46 16.51 1.12
C GLY A 20 4.91 15.35 1.97
N GLY A 21 4.93 15.45 3.29
CA GLY A 21 4.48 14.40 4.20
C GLY A 21 5.51 13.30 4.48
N ALA A 22 6.77 13.45 4.03
CA ALA A 22 7.79 12.41 4.18
C ALA A 22 8.00 11.97 5.64
N SER A 23 8.05 12.92 6.60
CA SER A 23 8.21 12.60 8.02
C SER A 23 6.99 11.84 8.57
N TRP A 24 5.78 12.22 8.17
CA TRP A 24 4.54 11.59 8.61
C TRP A 24 4.42 10.15 8.08
N HIS A 25 4.60 9.96 6.77
CA HIS A 25 4.49 8.65 6.14
C HIS A 25 5.58 7.68 6.60
N LEU A 26 6.85 8.12 6.65
CA LEU A 26 7.95 7.26 7.08
C LEU A 26 7.85 6.87 8.56
N ALA A 27 7.45 7.79 9.45
CA ALA A 27 7.29 7.48 10.87
C ALA A 27 6.18 6.44 11.09
N ARG A 28 5.09 6.51 10.34
CA ARG A 28 3.97 5.55 10.42
C ARG A 28 4.34 4.17 9.85
N ALA A 29 5.03 4.15 8.72
CA ALA A 29 5.40 2.90 8.06
C ALA A 29 6.55 2.16 8.75
N LEU A 30 7.53 2.88 9.32
CA LEU A 30 8.80 2.33 9.79
C LEU A 30 9.00 2.43 11.31
N GLY A 31 8.14 3.18 11.99
CA GLY A 31 8.35 3.59 13.36
C GLY A 31 9.40 4.71 13.50
N ARG A 32 9.37 5.36 14.68
CA ARG A 32 10.13 6.58 14.95
C ARG A 32 11.64 6.44 14.71
N SER A 33 12.25 5.37 15.22
CA SER A 33 13.71 5.22 15.19
C SER A 33 14.26 5.14 13.77
N ARG A 34 13.66 4.29 12.91
CA ARG A 34 14.11 4.10 11.53
C ARG A 34 13.83 5.33 10.67
N ALA A 35 12.67 5.98 10.86
CA ALA A 35 12.35 7.23 10.17
C ALA A 35 13.37 8.34 10.48
N LEU A 36 13.75 8.51 11.76
CA LEU A 36 14.79 9.46 12.15
C LEU A 36 16.14 9.13 11.52
N ALA A 37 16.57 7.87 11.53
CA ALA A 37 17.81 7.46 10.91
C ALA A 37 17.87 7.79 9.42
N LEU A 38 16.80 7.46 8.68
CA LEU A 38 16.71 7.79 7.25
C LEU A 38 16.76 9.29 6.99
N LEU A 39 15.95 10.07 7.71
CA LEU A 39 15.82 11.51 7.49
C LEU A 39 17.02 12.31 7.96
N TRP A 40 17.69 11.90 9.05
CA TRP A 40 18.88 12.58 9.57
C TRP A 40 20.14 12.24 8.79
N LEU A 41 20.36 10.94 8.50
CA LEU A 41 21.58 10.52 7.83
C LEU A 41 21.52 10.74 6.32
N GLY A 42 20.32 10.72 5.74
CA GLY A 42 20.12 10.94 4.31
C GLY A 42 20.96 9.99 3.45
N GLU A 43 21.08 8.74 3.85
CA GLU A 43 21.79 7.70 3.10
C GLU A 43 20.91 7.09 2.02
N ALA A 44 21.51 6.82 0.86
CA ALA A 44 20.78 6.19 -0.24
C ALA A 44 20.42 4.74 0.11
N GLN A 45 19.16 4.39 -0.02
CA GLN A 45 18.61 3.06 0.20
C GLN A 45 18.37 2.35 -1.13
N THR A 46 18.59 1.04 -1.18
CA THR A 46 18.30 0.22 -2.35
C THR A 46 16.82 -0.15 -2.43
N ALA A 47 16.36 -0.62 -3.60
CA ALA A 47 15.02 -1.17 -3.76
C ALA A 47 14.78 -2.36 -2.81
N GLN A 48 15.78 -3.22 -2.62
CA GLN A 48 15.73 -4.37 -1.72
C GLN A 48 15.54 -3.94 -0.26
N GLN A 49 16.29 -2.94 0.21
CA GLN A 49 16.14 -2.40 1.56
C GLN A 49 14.72 -1.83 1.78
N TRP A 50 14.20 -1.09 0.80
CA TRP A 50 12.86 -0.54 0.89
C TRP A 50 11.76 -1.62 0.80
N ALA A 51 12.00 -2.70 0.06
CA ALA A 51 11.11 -3.87 0.08
C ALA A 51 11.12 -4.57 1.44
N GLN A 52 12.30 -4.76 2.05
CA GLN A 52 12.41 -5.30 3.43
C GLN A 52 11.73 -4.40 4.47
N TYR A 53 11.66 -3.10 4.22
CA TYR A 53 10.94 -2.14 5.06
C TYR A 53 9.42 -2.10 4.79
N GLY A 54 8.93 -2.80 3.78
CA GLY A 54 7.52 -2.78 3.38
C GLY A 54 7.11 -1.52 2.61
N LEU A 55 8.07 -0.68 2.18
CA LEU A 55 7.80 0.54 1.41
C LEU A 55 7.73 0.29 -0.11
N VAL A 56 8.34 -0.79 -0.58
CA VAL A 56 8.27 -1.26 -1.97
C VAL A 56 7.56 -2.61 -1.98
N HIS A 57 6.45 -2.67 -2.68
CA HIS A 57 5.63 -3.88 -2.78
C HIS A 57 6.29 -4.95 -3.66
N GLN A 58 6.89 -4.54 -4.79
CA GLN A 58 7.47 -5.43 -5.79
C GLN A 58 8.73 -4.82 -6.40
N ILE A 59 9.73 -5.66 -6.63
CA ILE A 59 10.96 -5.31 -7.35
C ILE A 59 10.88 -5.93 -8.74
N ALA A 60 11.10 -5.13 -9.77
CA ALA A 60 11.10 -5.55 -11.16
C ALA A 60 12.53 -5.56 -11.73
N PRO A 61 12.86 -6.47 -12.65
CA PRO A 61 14.12 -6.45 -13.38
C PRO A 61 14.35 -5.12 -14.12
N ALA A 62 15.60 -4.87 -14.50
CA ALA A 62 15.96 -3.66 -15.23
C ALA A 62 15.14 -3.54 -16.52
N GLY A 63 14.59 -2.35 -16.78
CA GLY A 63 13.80 -2.05 -17.98
C GLY A 63 12.35 -2.54 -17.98
N THR A 64 11.91 -3.33 -17.00
CA THR A 64 10.55 -3.92 -17.00
C THR A 64 9.58 -3.27 -16.01
N VAL A 65 9.98 -2.21 -15.31
CA VAL A 65 9.19 -1.60 -14.22
C VAL A 65 7.79 -1.18 -14.69
N LEU A 66 7.71 -0.57 -15.87
CA LEU A 66 6.43 -0.12 -16.41
C LEU A 66 5.52 -1.30 -16.74
N ASP A 67 6.06 -2.33 -17.41
CA ASP A 67 5.29 -3.52 -17.79
C ASP A 67 4.77 -4.26 -16.56
N GLU A 68 5.60 -4.42 -15.53
CA GLU A 68 5.18 -5.03 -14.26
C GLU A 68 4.14 -4.17 -13.50
N ALA A 69 4.25 -2.85 -13.57
CA ALA A 69 3.25 -1.96 -13.00
C ALA A 69 1.91 -2.04 -13.74
N LEU A 70 1.93 -2.11 -15.08
CA LEU A 70 0.72 -2.29 -15.89
C LEU A 70 0.05 -3.63 -15.62
N LYS A 71 0.79 -4.73 -15.54
CA LYS A 71 0.26 -6.05 -15.13
C LYS A 71 -0.43 -5.99 -13.76
N LEU A 72 0.14 -5.26 -12.81
CA LEU A 72 -0.49 -5.07 -11.50
C LEU A 72 -1.76 -4.23 -11.62
N ALA A 73 -1.74 -3.17 -12.42
CA ALA A 73 -2.90 -2.33 -12.67
C ALA A 73 -4.05 -3.12 -13.34
N ASP A 74 -3.75 -3.97 -14.31
CA ASP A 74 -4.73 -4.84 -14.97
C ASP A 74 -5.40 -5.79 -13.96
N ARG A 75 -4.61 -6.43 -13.09
CA ARG A 75 -5.13 -7.28 -12.01
C ARG A 75 -6.04 -6.52 -11.04
N LEU A 76 -5.70 -5.28 -10.70
CA LEU A 76 -6.56 -4.43 -9.87
C LEU A 76 -7.82 -4.01 -10.62
N GLY A 77 -7.73 -3.82 -11.94
CA GLY A 77 -8.87 -3.50 -12.80
C GLY A 77 -9.94 -4.59 -12.88
N GLU A 78 -9.60 -5.85 -12.56
CA GLU A 78 -10.55 -6.97 -12.46
C GLU A 78 -11.39 -6.93 -11.18
N LEU A 79 -11.01 -6.10 -10.20
CA LEU A 79 -11.69 -5.99 -8.92
C LEU A 79 -12.71 -4.85 -8.92
N ALA A 80 -13.70 -4.92 -8.02
CA ALA A 80 -14.70 -3.88 -7.88
C ALA A 80 -14.07 -2.55 -7.41
N PRO A 81 -14.13 -1.45 -8.18
CA PRO A 81 -13.45 -0.19 -7.86
C PRO A 81 -13.86 0.39 -6.50
N ASP A 82 -15.13 0.27 -6.15
CA ASP A 82 -15.67 0.77 -4.88
C ASP A 82 -15.09 0.03 -3.68
N VAL A 83 -14.83 -1.28 -3.83
CA VAL A 83 -14.20 -2.09 -2.78
C VAL A 83 -12.74 -1.67 -2.59
N LEU A 84 -12.01 -1.44 -3.70
CA LEU A 84 -10.63 -0.93 -3.63
C LEU A 84 -10.57 0.44 -2.96
N ALA A 85 -11.51 1.34 -3.29
CA ALA A 85 -11.60 2.66 -2.68
C ALA A 85 -11.87 2.55 -1.17
N SER A 86 -12.83 1.72 -0.75
CA SER A 86 -13.15 1.48 0.66
C SER A 86 -11.98 0.93 1.44
N ILE A 87 -11.27 -0.06 0.89
CA ILE A 87 -10.07 -0.64 1.54
C ILE A 87 -8.99 0.44 1.72
N LYS A 88 -8.74 1.25 0.69
CA LYS A 88 -7.75 2.32 0.75
C LYS A 88 -8.08 3.35 1.81
N GLU A 89 -9.35 3.76 1.92
CA GLU A 89 -9.83 4.70 2.92
C GLU A 89 -9.64 4.12 4.33
N LEU A 90 -10.11 2.91 4.60
CA LEU A 90 -9.95 2.24 5.89
C LEU A 90 -8.49 2.10 6.32
N VAL A 91 -7.60 1.71 5.39
CA VAL A 91 -6.17 1.59 5.68
C VAL A 91 -5.56 2.96 5.99
N ASN A 92 -5.92 4.02 5.28
CA ASN A 92 -5.44 5.37 5.57
C ASN A 92 -5.90 5.86 6.96
N ASP A 93 -7.10 5.49 7.38
CA ASP A 93 -7.69 5.87 8.66
C ASP A 93 -7.33 4.94 9.84
N ALA A 94 -6.55 3.90 9.60
CA ALA A 94 -6.19 2.89 10.61
C ALA A 94 -5.41 3.41 11.82
N SER A 95 -5.11 4.71 11.90
CA SER A 95 -4.54 5.37 13.07
C SER A 95 -5.56 5.81 14.12
N GLN A 96 -6.83 5.73 13.80
CA GLN A 96 -7.90 6.05 14.74
C GLN A 96 -8.00 5.00 15.86
N PRO A 97 -8.62 5.33 17.03
CA PRO A 97 -8.94 4.34 18.03
C PRO A 97 -9.75 3.17 17.44
N LEU A 98 -9.51 1.95 17.92
CA LEU A 98 -10.09 0.73 17.34
C LEU A 98 -11.61 0.78 17.19
N ARG A 99 -12.33 1.29 18.18
CA ARG A 99 -13.80 1.26 18.15
C ARG A 99 -14.41 2.14 17.05
N PRO A 100 -14.04 3.42 16.88
CA PRO A 100 -14.45 4.20 15.71
C PRO A 100 -14.04 3.57 14.39
N HIS A 101 -12.86 2.95 14.32
CA HIS A 101 -12.41 2.28 13.11
C HIS A 101 -13.27 1.06 12.75
N LEU A 102 -13.67 0.23 13.73
CA LEU A 102 -14.60 -0.88 13.52
C LEU A 102 -16.00 -0.42 13.05
N ASP A 103 -16.45 0.74 13.50
CA ASP A 103 -17.71 1.34 13.01
C ASP A 103 -17.58 1.75 11.54
N GLN A 104 -16.44 2.29 11.10
CA GLN A 104 -16.15 2.58 9.70
C GLN A 104 -16.06 1.30 8.86
N GLU A 105 -15.34 0.26 9.33
CA GLU A 105 -15.27 -1.03 8.65
C GLU A 105 -16.66 -1.61 8.41
N LYS A 106 -17.51 -1.63 9.45
CA LYS A 106 -18.89 -2.07 9.35
C LYS A 106 -19.68 -1.27 8.30
N HIS A 107 -19.52 0.05 8.29
CA HIS A 107 -20.20 0.92 7.33
C HIS A 107 -19.80 0.58 5.89
N HIS A 108 -18.51 0.54 5.58
CA HIS A 108 -18.00 0.18 4.25
C HIS A 108 -18.40 -1.24 3.84
N PHE A 109 -18.31 -2.20 4.78
CA PHE A 109 -18.71 -3.58 4.54
C PHE A 109 -20.18 -3.69 4.12
N LEU A 110 -21.09 -3.04 4.84
CA LEU A 110 -22.52 -3.08 4.52
C LEU A 110 -22.84 -2.40 3.18
N ILE A 111 -22.19 -1.27 2.87
CA ILE A 111 -22.35 -0.60 1.57
C ILE A 111 -21.89 -1.52 0.44
N ASN A 112 -20.70 -2.11 0.55
CA ASN A 112 -20.18 -2.99 -0.49
C ASN A 112 -21.00 -4.29 -0.61
N LEU A 113 -21.44 -4.86 0.52
CA LEU A 113 -22.28 -6.06 0.54
C LEU A 113 -23.64 -5.87 -0.19
N SER A 114 -24.19 -4.64 -0.14
CA SER A 114 -25.45 -4.33 -0.80
C SER A 114 -25.35 -4.21 -2.33
N LYS A 115 -24.13 -4.21 -2.89
CA LYS A 115 -23.90 -4.07 -4.33
C LYS A 115 -23.99 -5.42 -5.05
N PRO A 116 -24.51 -5.48 -6.29
CA PRO A 116 -24.60 -6.71 -7.08
C PRO A 116 -23.26 -7.43 -7.26
N ALA A 117 -22.16 -6.67 -7.36
CA ALA A 117 -20.81 -7.22 -7.51
C ALA A 117 -20.39 -8.13 -6.35
N ALA A 118 -20.84 -7.84 -5.12
CA ALA A 118 -20.54 -8.68 -3.95
C ALA A 118 -21.20 -10.06 -4.05
N GLY A 119 -22.47 -10.12 -4.47
CA GLY A 119 -23.19 -11.38 -4.68
C GLY A 119 -22.51 -12.25 -5.75
N GLN A 120 -22.19 -11.65 -6.90
CA GLN A 120 -21.50 -12.34 -8.00
C GLN A 120 -20.12 -12.88 -7.58
N ALA A 121 -19.35 -12.09 -6.85
CA ALA A 121 -18.04 -12.50 -6.36
C ALA A 121 -18.14 -13.64 -5.34
N MET A 122 -19.12 -13.61 -4.44
CA MET A 122 -19.36 -14.69 -3.47
C MET A 122 -19.78 -15.99 -4.16
N GLU A 123 -20.68 -15.94 -5.14
CA GLU A 123 -21.07 -17.11 -5.92
C GLU A 123 -19.89 -17.74 -6.67
N ALA A 124 -19.08 -16.90 -7.33
CA ALA A 124 -17.86 -17.35 -8.01
C ALA A 124 -16.86 -18.00 -7.06
N PHE A 125 -16.67 -17.44 -5.88
CA PHE A 125 -15.78 -17.97 -4.85
C PHE A 125 -16.25 -19.33 -4.31
N LEU A 126 -17.54 -19.48 -4.04
CA LEU A 126 -18.13 -20.73 -3.55
C LEU A 126 -18.11 -21.82 -4.62
N SER A 127 -18.45 -21.49 -5.88
CA SER A 127 -18.43 -22.46 -6.98
C SER A 127 -17.01 -22.90 -7.35
N GLY A 128 -16.00 -22.02 -7.21
CA GLY A 128 -14.59 -22.35 -7.39
C GLY A 128 -14.04 -23.31 -6.32
N ARG A 129 -14.59 -23.30 -5.11
CA ARG A 129 -14.24 -24.26 -4.04
C ARG A 129 -14.79 -25.66 -4.29
N GLN A 130 -16.00 -25.78 -4.85
CA GLN A 130 -16.61 -27.09 -5.15
C GLN A 130 -15.89 -27.86 -6.27
N ARG A 131 -15.08 -27.19 -7.12
CA ARG A 131 -14.30 -27.83 -8.20
C ARG A 131 -12.91 -28.32 -7.76
N LYS A 132 -12.47 -28.00 -6.53
CA LYS A 132 -11.14 -28.35 -5.98
C LYS A 132 -11.19 -29.37 -4.83
N GLY A 133 -12.35 -29.83 -4.45
CA GLY A 133 -12.60 -30.93 -3.50
C GLY A 133 -13.10 -32.18 -4.23
#